data_01ff0fedc90a42ffd6dcb95bcecf3164
#
_entry.id   01ff0fedc90a42ffd6dcb95bcecf3164
#
_cell.length_a   1.000
_cell.length_b   1.000
_cell.length_c   1.000
_cell.angle_alpha   90.00
_cell.angle_beta   90.00
_cell.angle_gamma   90.00
#
_symmetry.space_group_name_H-M   'P 1'
#
loop_
_entity.id
_entity.type
_entity.pdbx_description
1 polymer ?
#
loop_
_entity_poly.entity_id
_entity_poly.type
_entity_poly.pdbx_seq_one_letter_code
_entity_poly.pdbx_strand_id
1 'polypeptide(L)'
;MARPNPPSAESQSQFPLMEEMHGPLSDRAALAESQRCLYCYDAPCIHACPTGIDVPTFVKKISTGDVTGAAKTILTANILGASCARVCPTEVLCEGACVLGHEYDPIQIGLLQRHATDFVTARGISVLDSPAKANGFRVAIIGAGPAGLGCAADLAALGHRVVIFEKEALAGGLNTRGVAYYKMKPQVSLDEVRLVESLGVEIRTGVNVGKDLHADELLTEYDAIFVAIGLGGGSRLGVPGEVGAGVRSALDFIRDIHEMPLESVSVGKKVLVIGGGNTAIDAVSQARRLGASSATLAYRRKEDQMSAYAFEVAQARAADCRLIFETIPREVLRNDEGNLTGVRFTNASSGTEWIEPCDQLLLAIGQPKQDHLLKSLFPALELNAIGCVLTDPLTAGTSLHKVFAGGDCANGGMEVVNAVGEGKKAAMAIHHMLTGKPAVPKLQTSRSGIARPAAGAGLWNPIRSATH
;
A
#
# COMPACT_ATOMS: atom_id res chain seq x y z
N MET A 1 17.34 14.72 -16.17
CA MET A 1 16.72 13.73 -17.07
C MET A 1 15.22 13.95 -17.06
N ALA A 2 14.57 13.97 -18.22
CA ALA A 2 13.11 14.13 -18.28
C ALA A 2 12.44 12.93 -17.59
N ARG A 3 11.45 13.20 -16.72
CA ARG A 3 10.65 12.15 -16.05
C ARG A 3 9.90 11.37 -17.14
N PRO A 4 9.82 10.03 -17.10
CA PRO A 4 8.99 9.29 -18.03
C PRO A 4 7.53 9.70 -17.85
N ASN A 5 6.88 10.09 -18.95
CA ASN A 5 5.44 10.36 -18.92
C ASN A 5 4.69 9.02 -18.76
N PRO A 6 3.62 8.99 -17.95
CA PRO A 6 2.72 7.85 -17.90
C PRO A 6 2.12 7.61 -19.31
N PRO A 7 1.76 6.36 -19.67
CA PRO A 7 1.17 6.03 -20.96
C PRO A 7 -0.08 6.87 -21.23
N SER A 8 -0.23 7.32 -22.47
CA SER A 8 -1.33 8.19 -22.91
C SER A 8 -2.70 7.48 -22.82
N ALA A 9 -3.75 8.26 -22.58
CA ALA A 9 -5.12 7.73 -22.46
C ALA A 9 -5.61 6.96 -23.71
N GLU A 10 -5.00 7.17 -24.88
CA GLU A 10 -5.40 6.52 -26.14
C GLU A 10 -5.01 5.03 -26.21
N SER A 11 -3.94 4.60 -25.48
CA SER A 11 -3.54 3.19 -25.46
C SER A 11 -4.48 2.30 -24.60
N GLN A 12 -5.30 2.91 -23.74
CA GLN A 12 -6.17 2.19 -22.82
C GLN A 12 -7.43 1.61 -23.49
N SER A 13 -7.86 2.15 -24.62
CA SER A 13 -9.03 1.66 -25.36
C SER A 13 -8.90 0.24 -25.91
N GLN A 14 -7.67 -0.27 -26.07
CA GLN A 14 -7.40 -1.63 -26.55
C GLN A 14 -7.54 -2.70 -25.44
N PHE A 15 -7.53 -2.29 -24.16
CA PHE A 15 -7.62 -3.16 -22.99
C PHE A 15 -8.75 -2.71 -22.04
N PRO A 16 -10.02 -2.81 -22.44
CA PRO A 16 -11.16 -2.34 -21.62
C PRO A 16 -11.25 -3.07 -20.27
N LEU A 17 -10.71 -4.29 -20.18
CA LEU A 17 -10.67 -5.06 -18.93
C LEU A 17 -9.63 -4.52 -17.91
N MET A 18 -8.76 -3.59 -18.31
CA MET A 18 -7.80 -2.91 -17.45
C MET A 18 -8.34 -1.59 -16.88
N GLU A 19 -9.60 -1.24 -17.13
CA GLU A 19 -10.24 -0.12 -16.42
C GLU A 19 -10.44 -0.42 -14.93
N GLU A 20 -10.49 0.64 -14.11
CA GLU A 20 -10.72 0.50 -12.66
C GLU A 20 -12.06 -0.19 -12.40
N MET A 21 -12.04 -1.26 -11.58
CA MET A 21 -13.22 -2.10 -11.31
C MET A 21 -14.35 -1.37 -10.63
N HIS A 22 -14.02 -0.46 -9.72
CA HIS A 22 -14.99 0.36 -9.02
C HIS A 22 -14.97 1.76 -9.62
N GLY A 23 -16.00 2.09 -10.40
CA GLY A 23 -16.17 3.44 -10.92
C GLY A 23 -16.44 4.45 -9.79
N PRO A 24 -16.19 5.77 -10.01
CA PRO A 24 -16.54 6.80 -9.05
C PRO A 24 -18.06 6.91 -8.91
N LEU A 25 -18.53 7.28 -7.71
CA LEU A 25 -19.94 7.66 -7.52
C LEU A 25 -20.24 8.95 -8.29
N SER A 26 -21.40 9.02 -8.95
CA SER A 26 -21.92 10.30 -9.41
C SER A 26 -22.26 11.20 -8.21
N ASP A 27 -22.34 12.52 -8.43
CA ASP A 27 -22.68 13.48 -7.37
C ASP A 27 -24.00 13.11 -6.68
N ARG A 28 -25.02 12.67 -7.46
CA ARG A 28 -26.30 12.22 -6.94
C ARG A 28 -26.19 10.93 -6.10
N ALA A 29 -25.39 9.97 -6.55
CA ALA A 29 -25.17 8.72 -5.82
C ALA A 29 -24.39 8.98 -4.52
N ALA A 30 -23.36 9.82 -4.56
CA ALA A 30 -22.59 10.21 -3.40
C ALA A 30 -23.44 10.94 -2.35
N LEU A 31 -24.34 11.84 -2.80
CA LEU A 31 -25.28 12.51 -1.93
C LEU A 31 -26.25 11.50 -1.26
N ALA A 32 -26.85 10.60 -2.04
CA ALA A 32 -27.78 9.60 -1.52
C ALA A 32 -27.08 8.65 -0.52
N GLU A 33 -25.90 8.17 -0.84
CA GLU A 33 -25.12 7.28 0.01
C GLU A 33 -24.67 7.97 1.31
N SER A 34 -24.23 9.23 1.22
CA SER A 34 -23.84 10.02 2.40
C SER A 34 -24.99 10.28 3.38
N GLN A 35 -26.24 10.35 2.90
CA GLN A 35 -27.43 10.55 3.74
C GLN A 35 -27.81 9.30 4.54
N ARG A 36 -27.31 8.10 4.19
CA ARG A 36 -27.54 6.87 4.95
C ARG A 36 -26.73 6.83 6.25
N CYS A 37 -25.68 7.64 6.38
CA CYS A 37 -24.79 7.62 7.53
C CYS A 37 -25.51 8.03 8.82
N LEU A 38 -25.32 7.26 9.90
CA LEU A 38 -25.93 7.54 11.20
C LEU A 38 -25.18 8.62 12.00
N TYR A 39 -24.01 9.07 11.53
CA TYR A 39 -23.17 10.06 12.21
C TYR A 39 -22.87 9.70 13.67
N CYS A 40 -22.47 8.45 13.94
CA CYS A 40 -22.20 7.90 15.25
C CYS A 40 -21.25 8.81 16.05
N TYR A 41 -21.50 8.98 17.36
CA TYR A 41 -20.68 9.82 18.25
C TYR A 41 -19.27 9.24 18.41
N ASP A 42 -19.14 7.97 18.81
CA ASP A 42 -17.88 7.23 18.93
C ASP A 42 -17.79 6.22 17.79
N ALA A 43 -17.59 6.74 16.59
CA ALA A 43 -17.76 6.00 15.36
C ALA A 43 -16.72 4.87 15.18
N PRO A 44 -17.12 3.59 15.17
CA PRO A 44 -16.19 2.46 15.02
C PRO A 44 -15.36 2.55 13.73
N CYS A 45 -15.92 3.13 12.66
CA CYS A 45 -15.22 3.33 11.39
C CYS A 45 -14.00 4.28 11.49
N ILE A 46 -13.97 5.21 12.47
CA ILE A 46 -12.79 6.04 12.77
C ILE A 46 -11.71 5.18 13.42
N HIS A 47 -12.10 4.35 14.40
CA HIS A 47 -11.16 3.50 15.14
C HIS A 47 -10.57 2.38 14.28
N ALA A 48 -11.34 1.88 13.33
CA ALA A 48 -10.88 0.88 12.38
C ALA A 48 -9.92 1.44 11.31
N CYS A 49 -9.83 2.76 11.16
CA CYS A 49 -8.92 3.40 10.23
C CYS A 49 -7.55 3.64 10.91
N PRO A 50 -6.44 3.04 10.44
CA PRO A 50 -5.11 3.25 11.04
C PRO A 50 -4.63 4.71 11.05
N THR A 51 -5.14 5.56 10.16
CA THR A 51 -4.85 7.00 10.12
C THR A 51 -5.90 7.84 10.83
N GLY A 52 -6.99 7.23 11.33
CA GLY A 52 -8.02 7.90 12.12
C GLY A 52 -8.81 8.96 11.36
N ILE A 53 -9.15 8.73 10.08
CA ILE A 53 -9.99 9.65 9.31
C ILE A 53 -11.34 9.82 10.02
N ASP A 54 -11.76 11.06 10.26
CA ASP A 54 -13.10 11.37 10.82
C ASP A 54 -14.18 11.12 9.75
N VAL A 55 -14.57 9.83 9.63
CA VAL A 55 -15.53 9.35 8.63
C VAL A 55 -16.89 10.05 8.75
N PRO A 56 -17.54 10.15 9.94
CA PRO A 56 -18.81 10.87 10.06
C PRO A 56 -18.73 12.33 9.61
N THR A 57 -17.62 13.00 9.89
CA THR A 57 -17.46 14.42 9.52
C THR A 57 -17.33 14.59 8.00
N PHE A 58 -16.51 13.80 7.32
CA PHE A 58 -16.38 13.97 5.87
C PHE A 58 -17.66 13.51 5.14
N VAL A 59 -18.31 12.44 5.59
CA VAL A 59 -19.59 11.99 5.03
C VAL A 59 -20.67 13.06 5.22
N LYS A 60 -20.73 13.71 6.40
CA LYS A 60 -21.65 14.83 6.65
C LYS A 60 -21.41 16.00 5.70
N LYS A 61 -20.14 16.35 5.45
CA LYS A 61 -19.80 17.43 4.52
C LYS A 61 -20.26 17.12 3.09
N ILE A 62 -20.08 15.86 2.62
CA ILE A 62 -20.64 15.44 1.31
C ILE A 62 -22.16 15.62 1.32
N SER A 63 -22.87 15.16 2.36
CA SER A 63 -24.34 15.25 2.44
C SER A 63 -24.89 16.68 2.47
N THR A 64 -24.04 17.67 2.75
CA THR A 64 -24.40 19.10 2.77
C THR A 64 -23.78 19.89 1.61
N GLY A 65 -23.17 19.21 0.64
CA GLY A 65 -22.57 19.83 -0.56
C GLY A 65 -21.15 20.40 -0.36
N ASP A 66 -20.55 20.27 0.83
CA ASP A 66 -19.18 20.70 1.11
C ASP A 66 -18.16 19.60 0.76
N VAL A 67 -18.07 19.24 -0.52
CA VAL A 67 -17.14 18.19 -1.01
C VAL A 67 -15.69 18.60 -0.79
N THR A 68 -15.36 19.89 -0.94
CA THR A 68 -14.00 20.42 -0.69
C THR A 68 -13.61 20.25 0.78
N GLY A 69 -14.49 20.58 1.69
CA GLY A 69 -14.29 20.39 3.12
C GLY A 69 -14.21 18.91 3.51
N ALA A 70 -14.93 18.01 2.80
CA ALA A 70 -14.81 16.58 2.96
C ALA A 70 -13.39 16.11 2.59
N ALA A 71 -12.88 16.51 1.40
CA ALA A 71 -11.52 16.21 0.96
C ALA A 71 -10.47 16.74 1.94
N LYS A 72 -10.64 17.96 2.48
CA LYS A 72 -9.75 18.49 3.53
C LYS A 72 -9.73 17.59 4.76
N THR A 73 -10.87 17.12 5.24
CA THR A 73 -10.96 16.22 6.40
C THR A 73 -10.18 14.92 6.15
N ILE A 74 -10.34 14.35 4.95
CA ILE A 74 -9.64 13.11 4.55
C ILE A 74 -8.13 13.35 4.46
N LEU A 75 -7.69 14.30 3.61
CA LEU A 75 -6.28 14.50 3.27
C LEU A 75 -5.44 15.04 4.42
N THR A 76 -6.03 15.74 5.39
CA THR A 76 -5.35 16.13 6.63
C THR A 76 -5.10 14.91 7.54
N ALA A 77 -6.02 13.96 7.58
CA ALA A 77 -5.85 12.74 8.36
C ALA A 77 -4.99 11.70 7.65
N ASN A 78 -5.09 11.62 6.33
CA ASN A 78 -4.36 10.67 5.48
C ASN A 78 -4.00 11.32 4.14
N ILE A 79 -2.74 11.68 3.97
CA ILE A 79 -2.24 12.33 2.76
C ILE A 79 -2.38 11.43 1.51
N LEU A 80 -2.45 10.10 1.68
CA LEU A 80 -2.72 9.11 0.64
C LEU A 80 -4.21 8.70 0.62
N GLY A 81 -5.10 9.64 0.88
CA GLY A 81 -6.54 9.40 0.94
C GLY A 81 -7.17 8.92 -0.35
N ALA A 82 -6.67 9.34 -1.51
CA ALA A 82 -7.17 8.92 -2.81
C ALA A 82 -6.76 7.47 -3.15
N SER A 83 -5.52 7.08 -2.82
CA SER A 83 -5.05 5.70 -2.90
C SER A 83 -5.83 4.79 -1.96
N CYS A 84 -5.92 5.16 -0.68
CA CYS A 84 -6.65 4.38 0.32
C CYS A 84 -8.12 4.18 -0.02
N ALA A 85 -8.76 5.16 -0.66
CA ALA A 85 -10.14 5.04 -1.16
C ALA A 85 -10.34 3.95 -2.23
N ARG A 86 -9.27 3.49 -2.86
CA ARG A 86 -9.28 2.49 -3.94
C ARG A 86 -8.74 1.13 -3.52
N VAL A 87 -7.74 1.12 -2.63
CA VAL A 87 -6.94 -0.09 -2.36
C VAL A 87 -7.03 -0.58 -0.92
N CYS A 88 -7.61 0.18 0.01
CA CYS A 88 -7.89 -0.35 1.34
C CYS A 88 -8.90 -1.49 1.27
N PRO A 89 -8.70 -2.58 2.01
CA PRO A 89 -9.73 -3.60 2.20
C PRO A 89 -10.79 -3.08 3.17
N THR A 90 -11.68 -2.20 2.65
CA THR A 90 -12.65 -1.45 3.47
C THR A 90 -13.60 -2.37 4.22
N GLU A 91 -13.85 -3.58 3.68
CA GLU A 91 -14.71 -4.62 4.25
C GLU A 91 -14.17 -5.19 5.58
N VAL A 92 -12.87 -5.10 5.83
CA VAL A 92 -12.23 -5.51 7.10
C VAL A 92 -11.71 -4.32 7.91
N LEU A 93 -11.88 -3.10 7.40
CA LEU A 93 -11.53 -1.85 8.05
C LEU A 93 -12.78 -1.00 8.34
N CYS A 94 -12.86 0.20 7.76
CA CYS A 94 -13.89 1.19 8.08
C CYS A 94 -15.31 0.76 7.71
N GLU A 95 -15.54 0.11 6.57
CA GLU A 95 -16.85 -0.40 6.16
C GLU A 95 -17.25 -1.62 6.98
N GLY A 96 -16.30 -2.55 7.23
CA GLY A 96 -16.54 -3.71 8.10
C GLY A 96 -16.87 -3.32 9.55
N ALA A 97 -16.40 -2.17 10.01
CA ALA A 97 -16.74 -1.62 11.33
C ALA A 97 -18.00 -0.71 11.32
N CYS A 98 -18.64 -0.52 10.17
CA CYS A 98 -19.81 0.34 10.07
C CYS A 98 -20.99 -0.26 10.82
N VAL A 99 -21.63 0.51 11.72
CA VAL A 99 -22.78 0.06 12.53
C VAL A 99 -23.94 -0.40 11.66
N LEU A 100 -24.16 0.23 10.50
CA LEU A 100 -25.21 -0.22 9.56
C LEU A 100 -25.00 -1.63 9.03
N GLY A 101 -23.75 -2.10 8.95
CA GLY A 101 -23.42 -3.44 8.47
C GLY A 101 -23.98 -4.61 9.30
N HIS A 102 -24.54 -4.34 10.50
CA HIS A 102 -25.18 -5.37 11.31
C HIS A 102 -26.55 -5.81 10.76
N GLU A 103 -27.31 -4.90 10.14
CA GLU A 103 -28.67 -5.17 9.67
C GLU A 103 -28.89 -4.81 8.19
N TYR A 104 -28.02 -3.97 7.64
CA TYR A 104 -28.10 -3.43 6.29
C TYR A 104 -26.71 -3.43 5.65
N ASP A 105 -26.62 -3.02 4.37
CA ASP A 105 -25.34 -2.77 3.74
C ASP A 105 -24.60 -1.63 4.45
N PRO A 106 -23.30 -1.77 4.75
CA PRO A 106 -22.53 -0.70 5.34
C PRO A 106 -22.48 0.53 4.42
N ILE A 107 -22.11 1.68 4.95
CA ILE A 107 -21.83 2.86 4.14
C ILE A 107 -20.62 2.58 3.24
N GLN A 108 -20.72 2.91 1.96
CA GLN A 108 -19.62 2.80 0.97
C GLN A 108 -18.57 3.90 1.20
N ILE A 109 -17.86 3.78 2.32
CA ILE A 109 -16.93 4.80 2.83
C ILE A 109 -15.79 5.04 1.85
N GLY A 110 -15.23 3.98 1.26
CA GLY A 110 -14.18 4.06 0.26
C GLY A 110 -14.61 4.85 -0.98
N LEU A 111 -15.81 4.58 -1.51
CA LEU A 111 -16.33 5.29 -2.67
C LEU A 111 -16.68 6.76 -2.36
N LEU A 112 -17.19 7.08 -1.18
CA LEU A 112 -17.40 8.46 -0.74
C LEU A 112 -16.09 9.21 -0.54
N GLN A 113 -15.06 8.55 0.01
CA GLN A 113 -13.71 9.10 0.13
C GLN A 113 -13.12 9.38 -1.25
N ARG A 114 -13.25 8.43 -2.20
CA ARG A 114 -12.84 8.60 -3.60
C ARG A 114 -13.55 9.79 -4.24
N HIS A 115 -14.87 9.89 -4.09
CA HIS A 115 -15.65 11.01 -4.63
C HIS A 115 -15.08 12.36 -4.19
N ALA A 116 -14.76 12.51 -2.91
CA ALA A 116 -14.23 13.77 -2.37
C ALA A 116 -12.80 14.06 -2.84
N THR A 117 -11.93 13.06 -2.85
CA THR A 117 -10.53 13.24 -3.26
C THR A 117 -10.40 13.48 -4.77
N ASP A 118 -11.14 12.73 -5.60
CA ASP A 118 -11.17 12.94 -7.05
C ASP A 118 -11.73 14.31 -7.42
N PHE A 119 -12.73 14.79 -6.68
CA PHE A 119 -13.32 16.11 -6.91
C PHE A 119 -12.29 17.24 -6.82
N VAL A 120 -11.44 17.24 -5.79
CA VAL A 120 -10.43 18.28 -5.59
C VAL A 120 -9.23 18.10 -6.52
N THR A 121 -8.79 16.84 -6.76
CA THR A 121 -7.67 16.53 -7.65
C THR A 121 -7.99 16.95 -9.09
N ALA A 122 -9.15 16.57 -9.62
CA ALA A 122 -9.56 16.91 -10.99
C ALA A 122 -9.69 18.42 -11.24
N ARG A 123 -9.91 19.21 -10.17
CA ARG A 123 -10.06 20.68 -10.24
C ARG A 123 -8.82 21.45 -9.81
N GLY A 124 -7.75 20.75 -9.40
CA GLY A 124 -6.53 21.39 -8.89
C GLY A 124 -6.76 22.21 -7.62
N ILE A 125 -7.76 21.83 -6.79
CA ILE A 125 -8.11 22.54 -5.56
C ILE A 125 -7.15 22.13 -4.44
N SER A 126 -6.37 23.08 -3.93
CA SER A 126 -5.54 22.87 -2.74
C SER A 126 -6.44 22.97 -1.48
N VAL A 127 -6.45 21.90 -0.68
CA VAL A 127 -7.26 21.82 0.54
C VAL A 127 -6.43 21.78 1.82
N LEU A 128 -5.12 21.56 1.70
CA LEU A 128 -4.23 21.51 2.85
C LEU A 128 -3.86 22.92 3.29
N ASP A 129 -3.72 23.10 4.59
CA ASP A 129 -3.21 24.35 5.15
C ASP A 129 -1.74 24.51 4.78
N SER A 130 -1.29 25.76 4.64
CA SER A 130 0.12 26.07 4.50
C SER A 130 0.91 25.51 5.70
N PRO A 131 2.13 24.99 5.46
CA PRO A 131 2.98 24.50 6.54
C PRO A 131 3.21 25.57 7.63
N ALA A 132 3.45 25.12 8.84
CA ALA A 132 3.84 25.99 9.93
C ALA A 132 5.17 26.70 9.61
N LYS A 133 5.46 27.80 10.31
CA LYS A 133 6.74 28.51 10.16
C LYS A 133 7.91 27.56 10.41
N ALA A 134 8.94 27.65 9.56
CA ALA A 134 10.14 26.83 9.68
C ALA A 134 10.71 26.87 11.11
N ASN A 135 10.98 25.70 11.66
CA ASN A 135 11.50 25.50 13.02
C ASN A 135 13.01 25.27 13.07
N GLY A 136 13.68 25.20 11.91
CA GLY A 136 15.13 25.03 11.78
C GLY A 136 15.63 23.59 11.75
N PHE A 137 14.82 22.60 12.11
CA PHE A 137 15.22 21.20 12.10
C PHE A 137 15.08 20.56 10.71
N ARG A 138 16.02 19.64 10.42
CA ARG A 138 16.12 18.90 9.16
C ARG A 138 15.90 17.41 9.40
N VAL A 139 15.01 16.79 8.65
CA VAL A 139 14.71 15.35 8.75
C VAL A 139 14.97 14.67 7.40
N ALA A 140 15.74 13.58 7.42
CA ALA A 140 15.93 12.71 6.28
C ALA A 140 14.95 11.53 6.34
N ILE A 141 14.38 11.17 5.18
CA ILE A 141 13.53 9.99 5.04
C ILE A 141 14.14 9.09 3.97
N ILE A 142 14.32 7.81 4.27
CA ILE A 142 14.87 6.82 3.34
C ILE A 142 13.73 5.98 2.81
N GLY A 143 13.32 6.25 1.56
CA GLY A 143 12.21 5.61 0.85
C GLY A 143 10.97 6.50 0.75
N ALA A 144 10.49 6.68 -0.48
CA ALA A 144 9.30 7.46 -0.83
C ALA A 144 8.02 6.61 -0.95
N GLY A 145 7.93 5.49 -0.23
CA GLY A 145 6.71 4.70 -0.11
C GLY A 145 5.68 5.35 0.82
N PRO A 146 4.51 4.71 1.04
CA PRO A 146 3.42 5.27 1.85
C PRO A 146 3.83 5.73 3.25
N ALA A 147 4.69 4.98 3.94
CA ALA A 147 5.19 5.36 5.27
C ALA A 147 6.04 6.63 5.20
N GLY A 148 6.97 6.71 4.23
CA GLY A 148 7.83 7.87 4.01
C GLY A 148 7.04 9.12 3.64
N LEU A 149 6.08 9.00 2.73
CA LEU A 149 5.21 10.11 2.31
C LEU A 149 4.31 10.60 3.45
N GLY A 150 3.73 9.67 4.24
CA GLY A 150 2.92 10.01 5.41
C GLY A 150 3.73 10.75 6.48
N CYS A 151 4.95 10.28 6.78
CA CYS A 151 5.86 10.93 7.71
C CYS A 151 6.28 12.32 7.23
N ALA A 152 6.64 12.43 5.94
CA ALA A 152 7.08 13.68 5.33
C ALA A 152 6.00 14.76 5.37
N ALA A 153 4.76 14.41 5.02
CA ALA A 153 3.64 15.36 4.99
C ALA A 153 3.38 15.96 6.37
N ASP A 154 3.33 15.14 7.43
CA ASP A 154 3.09 15.63 8.79
C ASP A 154 4.27 16.46 9.32
N LEU A 155 5.52 16.03 9.08
CA LEU A 155 6.69 16.80 9.46
C LEU A 155 6.78 18.15 8.76
N ALA A 156 6.52 18.19 7.44
CA ALA A 156 6.48 19.43 6.68
C ALA A 156 5.37 20.36 7.21
N ALA A 157 4.17 19.83 7.47
CA ALA A 157 3.07 20.59 8.06
C ALA A 157 3.43 21.20 9.42
N LEU A 158 4.31 20.53 10.19
CA LEU A 158 4.84 21.01 11.48
C LEU A 158 6.06 21.96 11.36
N GLY A 159 6.46 22.32 10.13
CA GLY A 159 7.51 23.30 9.87
C GLY A 159 8.93 22.73 9.85
N HIS A 160 9.09 21.42 9.77
CA HIS A 160 10.41 20.80 9.56
C HIS A 160 10.82 20.86 8.09
N ARG A 161 12.12 20.99 7.83
CA ARG A 161 12.67 20.78 6.49
C ARG A 161 12.86 19.28 6.25
N VAL A 162 12.15 18.72 5.28
CA VAL A 162 12.13 17.27 5.00
C VAL A 162 12.73 17.00 3.64
N VAL A 163 13.65 16.01 3.59
CA VAL A 163 14.21 15.46 2.36
C VAL A 163 13.98 13.96 2.32
N ILE A 164 13.34 13.48 1.25
CA ILE A 164 13.16 12.04 0.99
C ILE A 164 14.20 11.58 -0.04
N PHE A 165 14.90 10.50 0.27
CA PHE A 165 15.81 9.81 -0.64
C PHE A 165 15.14 8.54 -1.17
N GLU A 166 14.91 8.46 -2.47
CA GLU A 166 14.25 7.34 -3.13
C GLU A 166 15.17 6.74 -4.20
N LYS A 167 15.41 5.43 -4.12
CA LYS A 167 16.30 4.73 -5.06
C LYS A 167 15.75 4.62 -6.47
N GLU A 168 14.44 4.60 -6.60
CA GLU A 168 13.76 4.44 -7.88
C GLU A 168 13.57 5.80 -8.57
N ALA A 169 13.27 5.77 -9.88
CA ALA A 169 13.01 6.97 -10.66
C ALA A 169 11.67 7.64 -10.32
N LEU A 170 10.70 6.85 -9.84
CA LEU A 170 9.38 7.33 -9.43
C LEU A 170 9.18 7.10 -7.94
N ALA A 171 8.69 8.13 -7.25
CA ALA A 171 8.25 8.02 -5.85
C ALA A 171 6.90 7.31 -5.71
N GLY A 172 6.54 6.94 -4.48
CA GLY A 172 5.28 6.28 -4.13
C GLY A 172 5.45 4.80 -3.75
N GLY A 173 6.63 4.21 -3.98
CA GLY A 173 6.91 2.83 -3.62
C GLY A 173 5.98 1.82 -4.32
N LEU A 174 5.52 0.79 -3.61
CA LEU A 174 4.57 -0.18 -4.15
C LEU A 174 3.20 0.42 -4.46
N ASN A 175 2.82 1.55 -3.84
CA ASN A 175 1.59 2.25 -4.15
C ASN A 175 1.55 2.75 -5.60
N THR A 176 2.71 3.13 -6.16
CA THR A 176 2.84 3.56 -7.57
C THR A 176 3.04 2.38 -8.52
N ARG A 177 3.73 1.30 -8.09
CA ARG A 177 4.27 0.28 -9.00
C ARG A 177 3.87 -1.16 -8.67
N GLY A 178 3.19 -1.40 -7.56
CA GLY A 178 2.90 -2.74 -7.05
C GLY A 178 1.43 -3.06 -6.85
N VAL A 179 0.55 -2.06 -6.91
CA VAL A 179 -0.90 -2.23 -6.85
C VAL A 179 -1.42 -2.62 -8.24
N ALA A 180 -2.40 -3.51 -8.33
CA ALA A 180 -2.98 -3.88 -9.63
C ALA A 180 -3.58 -2.68 -10.36
N TYR A 181 -3.29 -2.56 -11.65
CA TYR A 181 -3.70 -1.42 -12.49
C TYR A 181 -5.22 -1.24 -12.55
N TYR A 182 -5.97 -2.35 -12.51
CA TYR A 182 -7.44 -2.33 -12.48
C TYR A 182 -8.02 -1.94 -11.10
N LYS A 183 -7.21 -1.89 -10.05
CA LYS A 183 -7.59 -1.34 -8.73
C LYS A 183 -7.31 0.15 -8.66
N MET A 184 -6.13 0.56 -9.13
CA MET A 184 -5.71 1.96 -9.08
C MET A 184 -4.68 2.24 -10.17
N LYS A 185 -4.93 3.27 -10.96
CA LYS A 185 -3.97 3.77 -11.94
C LYS A 185 -2.81 4.48 -11.23
N PRO A 186 -1.54 4.36 -11.74
CA PRO A 186 -0.36 4.95 -11.09
C PRO A 186 -0.46 6.47 -10.92
N GLN A 187 -1.25 7.14 -11.79
CA GLN A 187 -1.46 8.58 -11.74
C GLN A 187 -2.02 9.04 -10.38
N VAL A 188 -2.91 8.26 -9.74
CA VAL A 188 -3.47 8.58 -8.42
C VAL A 188 -2.36 8.71 -7.38
N SER A 189 -1.46 7.74 -7.32
CA SER A 189 -0.32 7.78 -6.39
C SER A 189 0.65 8.93 -6.72
N LEU A 190 0.90 9.19 -8.00
CA LEU A 190 1.77 10.29 -8.44
C LEU A 190 1.17 11.67 -8.12
N ASP A 191 -0.16 11.82 -8.15
CA ASP A 191 -0.84 13.03 -7.72
C ASP A 191 -0.67 13.27 -6.21
N GLU A 192 -0.73 12.22 -5.41
CA GLU A 192 -0.47 12.29 -3.97
C GLU A 192 1.01 12.59 -3.66
N VAL A 193 1.95 12.06 -4.44
CA VAL A 193 3.37 12.47 -4.35
C VAL A 193 3.52 13.97 -4.59
N ARG A 194 2.87 14.51 -5.65
CA ARG A 194 2.88 15.96 -5.91
C ARG A 194 2.22 16.77 -4.79
N LEU A 195 1.19 16.22 -4.17
CA LEU A 195 0.56 16.85 -3.01
C LEU A 195 1.54 16.95 -1.83
N VAL A 196 2.34 15.91 -1.57
CA VAL A 196 3.41 15.95 -0.54
C VAL A 196 4.50 16.96 -0.92
N GLU A 197 4.95 16.99 -2.19
CA GLU A 197 5.92 17.99 -2.68
C GLU A 197 5.40 19.44 -2.48
N SER A 198 4.08 19.65 -2.66
CA SER A 198 3.46 20.98 -2.48
C SER A 198 3.54 21.53 -1.06
N LEU A 199 3.80 20.66 -0.07
CA LEU A 199 4.05 21.05 1.32
C LEU A 199 5.51 21.49 1.56
N GLY A 200 6.35 21.56 0.51
CA GLY A 200 7.76 21.93 0.59
C GLY A 200 8.70 20.76 0.90
N VAL A 201 8.22 19.52 0.77
CA VAL A 201 9.06 18.32 0.87
C VAL A 201 9.92 18.20 -0.38
N GLU A 202 11.23 18.03 -0.20
CA GLU A 202 12.18 17.74 -1.28
C GLU A 202 12.25 16.22 -1.48
N ILE A 203 11.96 15.71 -2.68
CA ILE A 203 12.07 14.28 -3.02
C ILE A 203 13.20 14.09 -4.04
N ARG A 204 14.26 13.37 -3.64
CA ARG A 204 15.41 13.02 -4.48
C ARG A 204 15.28 11.59 -4.96
N THR A 205 14.76 11.41 -6.17
CA THR A 205 14.67 10.10 -6.82
C THR A 205 15.98 9.69 -7.48
N GLY A 206 16.19 8.38 -7.67
CA GLY A 206 17.42 7.81 -8.21
C GLY A 206 18.61 7.83 -7.23
N VAL A 207 18.38 8.03 -5.94
CA VAL A 207 19.39 8.08 -4.89
C VAL A 207 19.28 6.85 -3.99
N ASN A 208 20.20 5.93 -4.12
CA ASN A 208 20.26 4.70 -3.31
C ASN A 208 21.12 4.92 -2.07
N VAL A 209 20.49 5.07 -0.90
CA VAL A 209 21.19 5.17 0.39
C VAL A 209 21.86 3.84 0.70
N GLY A 210 23.15 3.90 1.01
CA GLY A 210 24.06 2.77 1.18
C GLY A 210 24.94 2.51 -0.05
N LYS A 211 24.64 3.15 -1.19
CA LYS A 211 25.46 3.09 -2.41
C LYS A 211 25.89 4.48 -2.89
N ASP A 212 24.93 5.38 -3.09
CA ASP A 212 25.18 6.72 -3.64
C ASP A 212 25.31 7.78 -2.54
N LEU A 213 24.80 7.48 -1.34
CA LEU A 213 24.81 8.32 -0.15
C LEU A 213 24.98 7.43 1.08
N HIS A 214 25.95 7.75 1.94
CA HIS A 214 26.22 6.96 3.14
C HIS A 214 25.31 7.35 4.32
N ALA A 215 24.94 6.36 5.15
CA ALA A 215 24.09 6.60 6.32
C ALA A 215 24.76 7.54 7.34
N ASP A 216 26.08 7.52 7.48
CA ASP A 216 26.85 8.40 8.38
C ASP A 216 26.76 9.87 7.97
N GLU A 217 26.66 10.15 6.66
CA GLU A 217 26.41 11.51 6.16
C GLU A 217 25.03 11.99 6.60
N LEU A 218 24.00 11.12 6.49
CA LEU A 218 22.67 11.44 6.97
C LEU A 218 22.62 11.67 8.49
N LEU A 219 23.31 10.84 9.27
CA LEU A 219 23.40 11.01 10.72
C LEU A 219 24.11 12.31 11.14
N THR A 220 25.00 12.82 10.30
CA THR A 220 25.72 14.08 10.55
C THR A 220 24.92 15.29 10.11
N GLU A 221 24.24 15.21 8.95
CA GLU A 221 23.58 16.36 8.33
C GLU A 221 22.15 16.59 8.81
N TYR A 222 21.48 15.56 9.34
CA TYR A 222 20.07 15.61 9.73
C TYR A 222 19.89 15.40 11.23
N ASP A 223 18.88 16.05 11.78
CA ASP A 223 18.53 15.98 13.19
C ASP A 223 17.78 14.69 13.54
N ALA A 224 17.08 14.10 12.57
CA ALA A 224 16.45 12.77 12.67
C ALA A 224 16.40 12.08 11.30
N ILE A 225 16.30 10.75 11.33
CA ILE A 225 16.16 9.89 10.15
C ILE A 225 14.94 9.00 10.33
N PHE A 226 14.11 8.89 9.27
CA PHE A 226 13.04 7.91 9.20
C PHE A 226 13.32 6.87 8.11
N VAL A 227 13.43 5.60 8.50
CA VAL A 227 13.70 4.47 7.61
C VAL A 227 12.38 3.87 7.15
N ALA A 228 12.07 4.00 5.85
CA ALA A 228 10.83 3.56 5.21
C ALA A 228 11.10 2.79 3.90
N ILE A 229 12.13 1.94 3.91
CA ILE A 229 12.66 1.26 2.71
C ILE A 229 11.77 0.12 2.19
N GLY A 230 10.70 -0.21 2.89
CA GLY A 230 9.83 -1.34 2.54
C GLY A 230 10.54 -2.70 2.62
N LEU A 231 10.14 -3.63 1.75
CA LEU A 231 10.74 -4.96 1.63
C LEU A 231 11.61 -5.07 0.36
N GLY A 232 12.30 -6.20 0.22
CA GLY A 232 13.11 -6.53 -0.97
C GLY A 232 12.25 -6.86 -2.20
N GLY A 233 12.90 -7.26 -3.28
CA GLY A 233 12.22 -7.80 -4.47
C GLY A 233 11.52 -9.13 -4.19
N GLY A 234 10.96 -9.76 -5.24
CA GLY A 234 10.27 -11.04 -5.08
C GLY A 234 11.20 -12.19 -4.65
N SER A 235 10.67 -13.07 -3.79
CA SER A 235 11.38 -14.29 -3.36
C SER A 235 11.43 -15.33 -4.48
N ARG A 236 12.41 -16.26 -4.40
CA ARG A 236 12.57 -17.41 -5.30
C ARG A 236 12.02 -18.68 -4.68
N LEU A 237 11.63 -19.63 -5.52
CA LEU A 237 11.17 -20.97 -5.08
C LEU A 237 12.33 -21.84 -4.58
N GLY A 238 13.51 -21.71 -5.19
CA GLY A 238 14.65 -22.56 -4.91
C GLY A 238 14.54 -23.97 -5.50
N VAL A 239 13.79 -24.14 -6.59
CA VAL A 239 13.60 -25.42 -7.27
C VAL A 239 14.44 -25.51 -8.56
N PRO A 240 14.82 -26.72 -9.02
CA PRO A 240 15.51 -26.90 -10.29
C PRO A 240 14.77 -26.24 -11.46
N GLY A 241 15.51 -25.68 -12.42
CA GLY A 241 14.97 -25.06 -13.62
C GLY A 241 14.34 -23.67 -13.44
N GLU A 242 14.27 -23.14 -12.21
CA GLU A 242 13.65 -21.81 -11.92
C GLU A 242 14.34 -20.67 -12.66
N VAL A 243 15.68 -20.73 -12.79
CA VAL A 243 16.45 -19.66 -13.42
C VAL A 243 16.36 -19.76 -14.95
N GLY A 244 15.95 -18.66 -15.61
CA GLY A 244 15.88 -18.59 -17.07
C GLY A 244 14.63 -17.86 -17.57
N ALA A 245 14.52 -17.75 -18.89
CA ALA A 245 13.43 -17.05 -19.56
C ALA A 245 12.05 -17.61 -19.16
N GLY A 246 11.04 -16.74 -19.12
CA GLY A 246 9.67 -17.09 -18.77
C GLY A 246 9.36 -17.11 -17.27
N VAL A 247 10.37 -17.05 -16.37
CA VAL A 247 10.18 -17.00 -14.91
C VAL A 247 10.55 -15.60 -14.39
N ARG A 248 9.64 -14.97 -13.63
CA ARG A 248 9.89 -13.65 -13.05
C ARG A 248 9.06 -13.42 -11.78
N SER A 249 9.40 -12.39 -11.02
CA SER A 249 8.59 -11.93 -9.89
C SER A 249 7.25 -11.37 -10.37
N ALA A 250 6.18 -11.63 -9.63
CA ALA A 250 4.87 -11.01 -9.86
C ALA A 250 4.93 -9.48 -9.70
N LEU A 251 5.74 -8.97 -8.77
CA LEU A 251 5.94 -7.52 -8.59
C LEU A 251 6.62 -6.87 -9.80
N ASP A 252 7.59 -7.55 -10.43
CA ASP A 252 8.22 -7.03 -11.65
C ASP A 252 7.24 -7.03 -12.83
N PHE A 253 6.37 -8.03 -12.91
CA PHE A 253 5.31 -8.07 -13.91
C PHE A 253 4.31 -6.93 -13.71
N ILE A 254 3.86 -6.69 -12.47
CA ILE A 254 2.94 -5.58 -12.14
C ILE A 254 3.61 -4.23 -12.41
N ARG A 255 4.90 -4.08 -12.06
CA ARG A 255 5.66 -2.85 -12.34
C ARG A 255 5.70 -2.53 -13.83
N ASP A 256 5.96 -3.51 -14.69
CA ASP A 256 5.98 -3.29 -16.14
C ASP A 256 4.62 -2.78 -16.66
N ILE A 257 3.51 -3.28 -16.11
CA ILE A 257 2.16 -2.80 -16.46
C ILE A 257 1.98 -1.31 -16.11
N HIS A 258 2.66 -0.81 -15.08
CA HIS A 258 2.61 0.59 -14.67
C HIS A 258 3.59 1.49 -15.43
N GLU A 259 4.74 0.97 -15.82
CA GLU A 259 5.85 1.75 -16.36
C GLU A 259 5.96 1.67 -17.91
N MET A 260 5.25 0.72 -18.54
CA MET A 260 5.28 0.52 -19.99
C MET A 260 3.88 0.70 -20.60
N PRO A 261 3.79 1.02 -21.90
CA PRO A 261 2.53 0.91 -22.62
C PRO A 261 1.96 -0.51 -22.51
N LEU A 262 0.66 -0.67 -22.25
CA LEU A 262 0.05 -1.98 -21.99
C LEU A 262 0.29 -3.00 -23.12
N GLU A 263 0.30 -2.54 -24.37
CA GLU A 263 0.60 -3.34 -25.55
C GLU A 263 2.03 -3.86 -25.63
N SER A 264 2.95 -3.25 -24.88
CA SER A 264 4.37 -3.62 -24.81
C SER A 264 4.66 -4.58 -23.66
N VAL A 265 3.70 -4.81 -22.76
CA VAL A 265 3.87 -5.73 -21.64
C VAL A 265 3.90 -7.16 -22.14
N SER A 266 4.99 -7.87 -21.84
CA SER A 266 5.13 -9.28 -22.23
C SER A 266 4.26 -10.17 -21.36
N VAL A 267 3.23 -10.78 -21.97
CA VAL A 267 2.32 -11.73 -21.34
C VAL A 267 2.33 -13.05 -22.09
N GLY A 268 2.51 -14.14 -21.35
CA GLY A 268 2.44 -15.49 -21.88
C GLY A 268 1.02 -15.89 -22.31
N LYS A 269 0.92 -16.90 -23.16
CA LYS A 269 -0.38 -17.49 -23.51
C LYS A 269 -0.96 -18.29 -22.34
N LYS A 270 -0.09 -19.02 -21.63
CA LYS A 270 -0.44 -19.85 -20.46
C LYS A 270 0.34 -19.34 -19.26
N VAL A 271 -0.27 -18.48 -18.47
CA VAL A 271 0.37 -17.87 -17.31
C VAL A 271 0.07 -18.68 -16.05
N LEU A 272 1.11 -19.06 -15.35
CA LEU A 272 1.03 -19.71 -14.04
C LEU A 272 1.57 -18.78 -12.97
N VAL A 273 0.79 -18.54 -11.91
CA VAL A 273 1.18 -17.73 -10.77
C VAL A 273 1.30 -18.63 -9.54
N ILE A 274 2.43 -18.60 -8.85
CA ILE A 274 2.60 -19.33 -7.58
C ILE A 274 2.53 -18.34 -6.42
N GLY A 275 1.53 -18.54 -5.54
CA GLY A 275 1.31 -17.71 -4.36
C GLY A 275 -0.11 -17.82 -3.83
N GLY A 276 -0.39 -17.18 -2.69
CA GLY A 276 -1.71 -17.21 -2.05
C GLY A 276 -2.10 -15.89 -1.36
N GLY A 277 -1.38 -14.81 -1.62
CA GLY A 277 -1.69 -13.45 -1.14
C GLY A 277 -2.28 -12.57 -2.23
N ASN A 278 -2.64 -11.33 -1.88
CA ASN A 278 -3.26 -10.36 -2.79
C ASN A 278 -2.39 -10.10 -4.04
N THR A 279 -1.06 -10.07 -3.92
CA THR A 279 -0.15 -9.93 -5.08
C THR A 279 -0.31 -11.08 -6.08
N ALA A 280 -0.60 -12.31 -5.62
CA ALA A 280 -0.84 -13.44 -6.51
C ALA A 280 -2.17 -13.29 -7.26
N ILE A 281 -3.21 -12.85 -6.56
CA ILE A 281 -4.51 -12.51 -7.15
C ILE A 281 -4.36 -11.39 -8.18
N ASP A 282 -3.62 -10.34 -7.84
CA ASP A 282 -3.35 -9.22 -8.73
C ASP A 282 -2.62 -9.66 -10.00
N ALA A 283 -1.59 -10.48 -9.86
CA ALA A 283 -0.80 -10.95 -10.99
C ALA A 283 -1.61 -11.86 -11.94
N VAL A 284 -2.35 -12.84 -11.39
CA VAL A 284 -3.15 -13.77 -12.21
C VAL A 284 -4.29 -13.06 -12.93
N SER A 285 -4.96 -12.14 -12.23
CA SER A 285 -6.05 -11.35 -12.80
C SER A 285 -5.56 -10.40 -13.91
N GLN A 286 -4.42 -9.73 -13.70
CA GLN A 286 -3.84 -8.85 -14.73
C GLN A 286 -3.34 -9.63 -15.94
N ALA A 287 -2.72 -10.80 -15.75
CA ALA A 287 -2.31 -11.64 -16.86
C ALA A 287 -3.51 -12.04 -17.73
N ARG A 288 -4.63 -12.44 -17.10
CA ARG A 288 -5.86 -12.78 -17.81
C ARG A 288 -6.47 -11.58 -18.56
N ARG A 289 -6.50 -10.42 -17.92
CA ARG A 289 -7.03 -9.17 -18.48
C ARG A 289 -6.18 -8.64 -19.64
N LEU A 290 -4.87 -8.89 -19.63
CA LEU A 290 -3.94 -8.53 -20.71
C LEU A 290 -3.94 -9.53 -21.87
N GLY A 291 -4.79 -10.58 -21.83
CA GLY A 291 -5.02 -11.45 -22.98
C GLY A 291 -4.37 -12.83 -22.89
N ALA A 292 -3.88 -13.26 -21.73
CA ALA A 292 -3.49 -14.67 -21.56
C ALA A 292 -4.66 -15.59 -21.87
N SER A 293 -4.43 -16.64 -22.69
CA SER A 293 -5.45 -17.63 -23.04
C SER A 293 -5.90 -18.43 -21.83
N SER A 294 -4.98 -18.67 -20.89
CA SER A 294 -5.27 -19.22 -19.57
C SER A 294 -4.38 -18.59 -18.51
N ALA A 295 -4.96 -18.34 -17.34
CA ALA A 295 -4.24 -17.85 -16.16
C ALA A 295 -4.61 -18.74 -14.97
N THR A 296 -3.60 -19.38 -14.37
CA THR A 296 -3.76 -20.31 -13.25
C THR A 296 -2.99 -19.81 -12.04
N LEU A 297 -3.64 -19.79 -10.88
CA LEU A 297 -2.99 -19.55 -9.60
C LEU A 297 -2.80 -20.88 -8.86
N ALA A 298 -1.57 -21.18 -8.47
CA ALA A 298 -1.20 -22.38 -7.71
C ALA A 298 -0.82 -22.00 -6.27
N TYR A 299 -1.51 -22.57 -5.29
CA TYR A 299 -1.27 -22.34 -3.89
C TYR A 299 -0.97 -23.62 -3.13
N ARG A 300 0.08 -23.60 -2.29
CA ARG A 300 0.59 -24.80 -1.58
C ARG A 300 -0.30 -25.34 -0.47
N ARG A 301 -1.27 -24.55 -0.01
CA ARG A 301 -2.21 -24.89 1.06
C ARG A 301 -3.63 -24.95 0.53
N LYS A 302 -4.61 -25.13 1.42
CA LYS A 302 -6.04 -25.06 1.10
C LYS A 302 -6.50 -23.62 0.88
N GLU A 303 -7.66 -23.44 0.27
CA GLU A 303 -8.24 -22.15 -0.04
C GLU A 303 -8.49 -21.30 1.20
N ASP A 304 -9.04 -21.89 2.26
CA ASP A 304 -9.31 -21.24 3.54
C ASP A 304 -8.05 -20.74 4.28
N GLN A 305 -6.88 -21.15 3.82
CA GLN A 305 -5.58 -20.73 4.35
C GLN A 305 -4.89 -19.67 3.48
N MET A 306 -5.56 -19.16 2.45
CA MET A 306 -5.02 -18.03 1.68
C MET A 306 -4.97 -16.78 2.55
N SER A 307 -3.91 -15.98 2.36
CA SER A 307 -3.83 -14.65 2.96
C SER A 307 -4.49 -13.57 2.10
N ALA A 308 -4.89 -13.91 0.87
CA ALA A 308 -5.68 -13.03 0.01
C ALA A 308 -7.09 -12.88 0.57
N TYR A 309 -7.67 -11.69 0.42
CA TYR A 309 -9.04 -11.41 0.83
C TYR A 309 -10.04 -12.23 0.00
N ALA A 310 -11.09 -12.73 0.65
CA ALA A 310 -12.08 -13.58 -0.02
C ALA A 310 -12.77 -12.90 -1.20
N PHE A 311 -13.04 -11.60 -1.12
CA PHE A 311 -13.60 -10.83 -2.21
C PHE A 311 -12.65 -10.74 -3.41
N GLU A 312 -11.34 -10.62 -3.19
CA GLU A 312 -10.33 -10.62 -4.27
C GLU A 312 -10.24 -12.00 -4.95
N VAL A 313 -10.31 -13.09 -4.18
CA VAL A 313 -10.37 -14.45 -4.71
C VAL A 313 -11.61 -14.64 -5.60
N ALA A 314 -12.77 -14.14 -5.16
CA ALA A 314 -13.99 -14.16 -5.95
C ALA A 314 -13.86 -13.36 -7.26
N GLN A 315 -13.19 -12.22 -7.23
CA GLN A 315 -12.91 -11.40 -8.41
C GLN A 315 -11.99 -12.09 -9.42
N ALA A 316 -10.94 -12.80 -8.95
CA ALA A 316 -10.08 -13.57 -9.84
C ALA A 316 -10.86 -14.69 -10.56
N ARG A 317 -11.77 -15.36 -9.84
CA ARG A 317 -12.67 -16.37 -10.46
C ARG A 317 -13.62 -15.73 -11.49
N ALA A 318 -14.20 -14.58 -11.16
CA ALA A 318 -15.05 -13.84 -12.10
C ALA A 318 -14.28 -13.36 -13.34
N ALA A 319 -12.96 -13.17 -13.23
CA ALA A 319 -12.06 -12.89 -14.36
C ALA A 319 -11.60 -14.14 -15.12
N ASP A 320 -12.23 -15.31 -14.90
CA ASP A 320 -11.92 -16.59 -15.55
C ASP A 320 -10.48 -17.08 -15.24
N CYS A 321 -10.01 -16.84 -14.00
CA CYS A 321 -8.76 -17.41 -13.51
C CYS A 321 -9.00 -18.76 -12.84
N ARG A 322 -8.17 -19.76 -13.16
CA ARG A 322 -8.22 -21.08 -12.51
C ARG A 322 -7.38 -21.06 -11.23
N LEU A 323 -7.92 -21.55 -10.12
CA LEU A 323 -7.22 -21.69 -8.85
C LEU A 323 -7.03 -23.18 -8.53
N ILE A 324 -5.79 -23.56 -8.20
CA ILE A 324 -5.43 -24.92 -7.81
C ILE A 324 -4.72 -24.87 -6.43
N PHE A 325 -5.12 -25.78 -5.55
CA PHE A 325 -4.72 -25.79 -4.16
C PHE A 325 -3.91 -27.02 -3.81
N GLU A 326 -3.26 -27.00 -2.63
CA GLU A 326 -2.43 -28.09 -2.12
C GLU A 326 -1.30 -28.47 -3.09
N THR A 327 -0.76 -27.48 -3.81
CA THR A 327 0.20 -27.66 -4.91
C THR A 327 1.60 -27.23 -4.50
N ILE A 328 2.51 -28.19 -4.35
CA ILE A 328 3.92 -27.92 -4.02
C ILE A 328 4.76 -27.99 -5.30
N PRO A 329 5.37 -26.88 -5.73
CA PRO A 329 6.24 -26.89 -6.90
C PRO A 329 7.51 -27.68 -6.61
N ARG A 330 7.95 -28.53 -7.58
CA ARG A 330 9.12 -29.40 -7.47
C ARG A 330 10.20 -29.03 -8.46
N GLU A 331 9.81 -28.67 -9.67
CA GLU A 331 10.72 -28.42 -10.78
C GLU A 331 10.07 -27.52 -11.81
N VAL A 332 10.81 -26.59 -12.38
CA VAL A 332 10.42 -25.79 -13.54
C VAL A 332 10.99 -26.46 -14.79
N LEU A 333 10.10 -26.88 -15.68
CA LEU A 333 10.45 -27.67 -16.88
C LEU A 333 10.76 -26.76 -18.06
N ARG A 334 11.81 -27.13 -18.79
CA ARG A 334 12.26 -26.41 -20.00
C ARG A 334 12.46 -27.37 -21.15
N ASN A 335 12.27 -26.89 -22.36
CA ASN A 335 12.65 -27.66 -23.55
C ASN A 335 14.18 -27.53 -23.83
N ASP A 336 14.65 -28.22 -24.87
CA ASP A 336 16.08 -28.23 -25.26
C ASP A 336 16.61 -26.84 -25.65
N GLU A 337 15.72 -25.92 -26.02
CA GLU A 337 16.05 -24.52 -26.32
C GLU A 337 16.07 -23.63 -25.07
N GLY A 338 15.77 -24.20 -23.89
CA GLY A 338 15.72 -23.49 -22.61
C GLY A 338 14.41 -22.71 -22.35
N ASN A 339 13.41 -22.84 -23.22
CA ASN A 339 12.11 -22.20 -23.03
C ASN A 339 11.28 -22.90 -21.95
N LEU A 340 10.56 -22.13 -21.16
CA LEU A 340 9.65 -22.64 -20.13
C LEU A 340 8.49 -23.42 -20.79
N THR A 341 8.24 -24.65 -20.30
CA THR A 341 7.15 -25.51 -20.80
C THR A 341 6.12 -25.86 -19.73
N GLY A 342 6.46 -25.76 -18.46
CA GLY A 342 5.56 -26.05 -17.36
C GLY A 342 6.26 -26.14 -16.01
N VAL A 343 5.49 -26.48 -14.99
CA VAL A 343 5.98 -26.74 -13.63
C VAL A 343 5.47 -28.10 -13.16
N ARG A 344 6.36 -28.92 -12.64
CA ARG A 344 6.02 -30.18 -11.96
C ARG A 344 5.58 -29.84 -10.55
N PHE A 345 4.42 -30.34 -10.17
CA PHE A 345 3.86 -30.22 -8.82
C PHE A 345 3.69 -31.60 -8.17
N THR A 346 3.68 -31.57 -6.84
CA THR A 346 3.19 -32.68 -6.00
C THR A 346 2.01 -32.14 -5.21
N ASN A 347 0.90 -32.90 -5.16
CA ASN A 347 -0.21 -32.59 -4.25
C ASN A 347 0.21 -32.83 -2.80
N ALA A 348 -0.02 -31.83 -1.94
CA ALA A 348 0.43 -31.89 -0.54
C ALA A 348 -0.25 -32.99 0.28
N SER A 349 -1.50 -33.35 -0.05
CA SER A 349 -2.30 -34.35 0.67
C SER A 349 -2.16 -35.77 0.09
N SER A 350 -2.22 -35.90 -1.25
CA SER A 350 -2.22 -37.22 -1.90
C SER A 350 -0.85 -37.72 -2.34
N GLY A 351 0.15 -36.82 -2.43
CA GLY A 351 1.46 -37.12 -2.99
C GLY A 351 1.47 -37.30 -4.50
N THR A 352 0.34 -37.14 -5.20
CA THR A 352 0.22 -37.28 -6.64
C THR A 352 1.03 -36.21 -7.34
N GLU A 353 1.79 -36.59 -8.37
CA GLU A 353 2.55 -35.65 -9.20
C GLU A 353 1.84 -35.41 -10.52
N TRP A 354 1.95 -34.16 -11.01
CA TRP A 354 1.51 -33.78 -12.36
C TRP A 354 2.34 -32.61 -12.89
N ILE A 355 2.17 -32.31 -14.17
CA ILE A 355 2.78 -31.15 -14.80
C ILE A 355 1.66 -30.17 -15.16
N GLU A 356 1.79 -28.92 -14.72
CA GLU A 356 0.97 -27.80 -15.15
C GLU A 356 1.70 -27.06 -16.27
N PRO A 357 1.17 -27.08 -17.51
CA PRO A 357 1.85 -26.45 -18.64
C PRO A 357 1.72 -24.93 -18.56
N CYS A 358 2.84 -24.23 -18.74
CA CYS A 358 2.88 -22.76 -18.81
C CYS A 358 4.07 -22.30 -19.66
N ASP A 359 3.95 -21.11 -20.25
CA ASP A 359 4.99 -20.40 -20.98
C ASP A 359 5.44 -19.12 -20.25
N GLN A 360 4.73 -18.75 -19.16
CA GLN A 360 5.15 -17.71 -18.22
C GLN A 360 4.82 -18.14 -16.79
N LEU A 361 5.81 -18.01 -15.89
CA LEU A 361 5.69 -18.30 -14.46
C LEU A 361 5.94 -17.02 -13.66
N LEU A 362 4.94 -16.60 -12.86
CA LEU A 362 5.01 -15.46 -11.99
C LEU A 362 5.09 -15.90 -10.52
N LEU A 363 6.10 -15.43 -9.80
CA LEU A 363 6.34 -15.78 -8.42
C LEU A 363 5.79 -14.70 -7.49
N ALA A 364 4.76 -15.03 -6.72
CA ALA A 364 4.10 -14.18 -5.74
C ALA A 364 4.18 -14.79 -4.33
N ILE A 365 5.35 -15.28 -3.95
CA ILE A 365 5.61 -16.05 -2.72
C ILE A 365 6.22 -15.19 -1.60
N GLY A 366 6.00 -13.89 -1.64
CA GLY A 366 6.46 -12.91 -0.66
C GLY A 366 7.73 -12.18 -1.08
N GLN A 367 8.18 -11.32 -0.18
CA GLN A 367 9.35 -10.47 -0.36
C GLN A 367 10.35 -10.73 0.78
N PRO A 368 11.66 -10.84 0.48
CA PRO A 368 12.69 -10.99 1.51
C PRO A 368 12.77 -9.70 2.35
N LYS A 369 13.10 -9.87 3.61
CA LYS A 369 13.45 -8.74 4.48
C LYS A 369 14.79 -8.15 4.04
N GLN A 370 14.97 -6.87 4.29
CA GLN A 370 16.21 -6.16 3.88
C GLN A 370 17.21 -6.07 5.05
N ASP A 371 17.32 -7.13 5.85
CA ASP A 371 18.14 -7.19 7.05
C ASP A 371 19.64 -6.89 6.78
N HIS A 372 20.20 -7.44 5.72
CA HIS A 372 21.58 -7.14 5.30
C HIS A 372 21.78 -5.66 4.97
N LEU A 373 20.84 -5.04 4.23
CA LEU A 373 20.92 -3.62 3.90
C LEU A 373 20.77 -2.77 5.18
N LEU A 374 19.79 -3.09 6.03
CA LEU A 374 19.56 -2.39 7.28
C LEU A 374 20.80 -2.41 8.20
N LYS A 375 21.45 -3.58 8.33
CA LYS A 375 22.66 -3.74 9.11
C LYS A 375 23.87 -3.06 8.45
N SER A 376 23.92 -2.98 7.15
CA SER A 376 24.95 -2.24 6.41
C SER A 376 24.80 -0.73 6.61
N LEU A 377 23.58 -0.21 6.62
CA LEU A 377 23.30 1.21 6.84
C LEU A 377 23.52 1.61 8.31
N PHE A 378 23.03 0.79 9.22
CA PHE A 378 23.03 1.05 10.65
C PHE A 378 23.44 -0.23 11.42
N PRO A 379 24.73 -0.49 11.63
CA PRO A 379 25.22 -1.76 12.23
C PRO A 379 24.63 -2.05 13.61
N ALA A 380 24.37 -1.01 14.43
CA ALA A 380 23.79 -1.14 15.77
C ALA A 380 22.26 -1.16 15.79
N LEU A 381 21.58 -1.10 14.62
CA LEU A 381 20.12 -1.16 14.54
C LEU A 381 19.64 -2.56 14.95
N GLU A 382 18.71 -2.65 15.88
CA GLU A 382 18.13 -3.92 16.29
C GLU A 382 17.01 -4.36 15.33
N LEU A 383 17.03 -5.66 15.00
CA LEU A 383 16.03 -6.31 14.18
C LEU A 383 15.32 -7.38 15.01
N ASN A 384 14.04 -7.61 14.72
CA ASN A 384 13.29 -8.71 15.32
C ASN A 384 13.64 -10.06 14.68
N ALA A 385 13.07 -11.15 15.21
CA ALA A 385 13.36 -12.53 14.78
C ALA A 385 13.05 -12.82 13.30
N ILE A 386 12.24 -11.98 12.65
CA ILE A 386 11.86 -12.12 11.23
C ILE A 386 12.65 -11.16 10.31
N GLY A 387 13.65 -10.44 10.84
CA GLY A 387 14.50 -9.53 10.07
C GLY A 387 13.92 -8.14 9.77
N CYS A 388 12.85 -7.73 10.47
CA CYS A 388 12.30 -6.38 10.41
C CYS A 388 12.90 -5.50 11.51
N VAL A 389 12.90 -4.18 11.30
CA VAL A 389 13.38 -3.22 12.30
C VAL A 389 12.55 -3.32 13.56
N LEU A 390 13.21 -3.48 14.69
CA LEU A 390 12.54 -3.43 16.00
C LEU A 390 12.24 -1.99 16.35
N THR A 391 10.96 -1.67 16.54
CA THR A 391 10.50 -0.31 16.84
C THR A 391 9.67 -0.27 18.10
N ASP A 392 9.73 0.83 18.81
CA ASP A 392 8.78 1.14 19.87
C ASP A 392 7.36 1.32 19.29
N PRO A 393 6.34 0.62 19.78
CA PRO A 393 5.00 0.62 19.20
C PRO A 393 4.28 1.98 19.32
N LEU A 394 4.70 2.86 20.25
CA LEU A 394 4.07 4.16 20.47
C LEU A 394 4.74 5.27 19.66
N THR A 395 6.06 5.17 19.45
CA THR A 395 6.87 6.26 18.89
C THR A 395 7.47 5.92 17.52
N ALA A 396 7.47 4.65 17.12
CA ALA A 396 8.23 4.15 15.96
C ALA A 396 9.76 4.38 16.10
N GLY A 397 10.26 4.71 17.29
CA GLY A 397 11.68 4.83 17.62
C GLY A 397 12.38 3.48 17.55
N THR A 398 13.66 3.50 17.15
CA THR A 398 14.51 2.30 17.08
C THR A 398 15.49 2.25 18.25
N SER A 399 16.39 1.26 18.26
CA SER A 399 17.53 1.21 19.19
C SER A 399 18.50 2.40 19.06
N LEU A 400 18.40 3.20 18.01
CA LEU A 400 19.24 4.35 17.72
C LEU A 400 18.48 5.66 17.94
N HIS A 401 19.03 6.53 18.79
CA HIS A 401 18.35 7.75 19.27
C HIS A 401 17.75 8.67 18.17
N LYS A 402 18.42 8.82 17.03
CA LYS A 402 17.95 9.69 15.92
C LYS A 402 17.17 8.94 14.85
N VAL A 403 17.09 7.62 14.94
CA VAL A 403 16.58 6.76 13.86
C VAL A 403 15.22 6.19 14.24
N PHE A 404 14.27 6.41 13.38
CA PHE A 404 12.90 5.89 13.46
C PHE A 404 12.65 5.00 12.26
N ALA A 405 11.69 4.09 12.34
CA ALA A 405 11.34 3.22 11.21
C ALA A 405 9.84 2.93 11.16
N GLY A 406 9.33 2.66 9.96
CA GLY A 406 7.92 2.28 9.76
C GLY A 406 7.66 1.77 8.35
N GLY A 407 6.44 1.31 8.13
CA GLY A 407 6.05 0.57 6.93
C GLY A 407 6.63 -0.85 6.95
N ASP A 408 6.66 -1.49 5.79
CA ASP A 408 6.93 -2.92 5.70
C ASP A 408 8.31 -3.35 6.22
N CYS A 409 9.29 -2.46 6.26
CA CYS A 409 10.59 -2.77 6.86
C CYS A 409 10.53 -2.93 8.39
N ALA A 410 9.47 -2.44 9.04
CA ALA A 410 9.23 -2.57 10.47
C ALA A 410 8.09 -3.56 10.78
N ASN A 411 6.95 -3.49 10.08
CA ASN A 411 5.79 -4.33 10.33
C ASN A 411 5.77 -5.67 9.58
N GLY A 412 6.63 -5.84 8.57
CA GLY A 412 6.77 -7.09 7.81
C GLY A 412 5.90 -7.20 6.57
N GLY A 413 5.05 -6.21 6.28
CA GLY A 413 4.16 -6.11 5.14
C GLY A 413 2.70 -6.02 5.58
N MET A 414 2.10 -4.84 5.45
CA MET A 414 0.70 -4.53 5.76
C MET A 414 0.11 -3.63 4.66
N GLU A 415 -1.10 -3.10 4.90
CA GLU A 415 -1.81 -2.24 3.97
C GLU A 415 -1.19 -0.84 3.87
N VAL A 416 -1.45 -0.15 2.75
CA VAL A 416 -1.03 1.24 2.51
C VAL A 416 -1.37 2.14 3.69
N VAL A 417 -2.58 2.03 4.21
CA VAL A 417 -3.07 2.85 5.33
C VAL A 417 -2.31 2.59 6.65
N ASN A 418 -1.85 1.35 6.88
CA ASN A 418 -1.02 1.03 8.04
C ASN A 418 0.34 1.72 7.93
N ALA A 419 0.98 1.64 6.76
CA ALA A 419 2.26 2.28 6.51
C ALA A 419 2.17 3.81 6.70
N VAL A 420 1.10 4.46 6.18
CA VAL A 420 0.85 5.89 6.43
C VAL A 420 0.69 6.17 7.93
N GLY A 421 -0.10 5.36 8.63
CA GLY A 421 -0.32 5.50 10.08
C GLY A 421 0.97 5.41 10.88
N GLU A 422 1.88 4.50 10.51
CA GLU A 422 3.21 4.38 11.14
C GLU A 422 4.10 5.58 10.82
N GLY A 423 4.08 6.08 9.59
CA GLY A 423 4.78 7.30 9.19
C GLY A 423 4.31 8.52 10.00
N LYS A 424 2.99 8.68 10.18
CA LYS A 424 2.40 9.75 11.04
C LYS A 424 2.84 9.61 12.49
N LYS A 425 2.83 8.41 13.04
CA LYS A 425 3.30 8.12 14.40
C LYS A 425 4.76 8.56 14.57
N ALA A 426 5.63 8.16 13.64
CA ALA A 426 7.03 8.57 13.63
C ALA A 426 7.19 10.09 13.55
N ALA A 427 6.41 10.76 12.69
CA ALA A 427 6.45 12.21 12.55
C ALA A 427 6.14 12.94 13.86
N MET A 428 5.12 12.48 14.61
CA MET A 428 4.77 13.04 15.92
C MET A 428 5.89 12.85 16.94
N ALA A 429 6.50 11.66 16.98
CA ALA A 429 7.60 11.34 17.89
C ALA A 429 8.88 12.12 17.55
N ILE A 430 9.23 12.21 16.27
CA ILE A 430 10.35 13.02 15.78
C ILE A 430 10.14 14.50 16.16
N HIS A 431 8.95 15.05 15.90
CA HIS A 431 8.64 16.43 16.27
C HIS A 431 8.80 16.67 17.77
N HIS A 432 8.27 15.76 18.60
CA HIS A 432 8.41 15.85 20.05
C HIS A 432 9.88 15.77 20.50
N MET A 433 10.64 14.83 19.96
CA MET A 433 12.07 14.68 20.26
C MET A 433 12.86 15.95 19.94
N LEU A 434 12.60 16.57 18.78
CA LEU A 434 13.36 17.72 18.30
C LEU A 434 12.95 19.04 18.97
N THR A 435 11.68 19.21 19.31
CA THR A 435 11.14 20.50 19.77
C THR A 435 10.78 20.51 21.25
N GLY A 436 10.67 19.36 21.90
CA GLY A 436 10.12 19.21 23.25
C GLY A 436 8.62 19.50 23.34
N LYS A 437 7.94 19.74 22.20
CA LYS A 437 6.52 20.09 22.17
C LYS A 437 5.71 18.88 21.68
N PRO A 438 4.52 18.62 22.26
CA PRO A 438 3.63 17.63 21.71
C PRO A 438 3.15 18.10 20.33
N ALA A 439 3.22 17.23 19.32
CA ALA A 439 2.52 17.47 18.08
C ALA A 439 1.03 17.30 18.37
N VAL A 440 0.25 18.39 18.32
CA VAL A 440 -1.20 18.31 18.41
C VAL A 440 -1.72 18.08 16.99
N PRO A 441 -2.29 16.91 16.67
CA PRO A 441 -2.97 16.72 15.40
C PRO A 441 -4.10 17.75 15.32
N LYS A 442 -4.09 18.60 14.29
CA LYS A 442 -5.08 19.71 14.11
C LYS A 442 -6.55 19.26 14.10
N LEU A 443 -6.83 17.96 14.13
CA LEU A 443 -8.17 17.36 14.00
C LEU A 443 -8.81 16.82 15.27
N GLN A 444 -8.12 16.77 16.42
CA GLN A 444 -8.74 16.31 17.68
C GLN A 444 -9.50 17.39 18.45
N THR A 445 -9.54 18.63 17.97
CA THR A 445 -10.13 19.75 18.69
C THR A 445 -11.56 20.12 18.30
N SER A 446 -12.23 19.43 17.36
CA SER A 446 -13.46 19.95 16.78
C SER A 446 -14.78 19.50 17.44
N ARG A 447 -14.80 18.52 18.34
CA ARG A 447 -16.06 18.04 18.94
C ARG A 447 -16.19 18.07 20.46
N SER A 448 -15.11 18.23 21.18
CA SER A 448 -15.19 18.49 22.62
C SER A 448 -13.89 19.17 23.07
N GLY A 449 -13.97 20.26 23.81
CA GLY A 449 -12.80 20.91 24.46
C GLY A 449 -12.12 20.04 25.53
N ILE A 450 -12.20 18.72 25.42
CA ILE A 450 -11.58 17.73 26.30
C ILE A 450 -10.53 17.00 25.47
N ALA A 451 -9.26 17.21 25.82
CA ALA A 451 -8.14 16.43 25.28
C ALA A 451 -8.40 14.94 25.55
N ARG A 452 -8.51 14.12 24.50
CA ARG A 452 -8.58 12.66 24.67
C ARG A 452 -7.20 12.17 25.12
N PRO A 453 -7.10 11.31 26.15
CA PRO A 453 -5.89 10.57 26.40
C PRO A 453 -5.62 9.67 25.18
N ALA A 454 -4.33 9.52 24.81
CA ALA A 454 -3.91 8.58 23.76
C ALA A 454 -4.53 7.21 24.05
N ALA A 455 -5.22 6.65 23.06
CA ALA A 455 -5.84 5.34 23.18
C ALA A 455 -4.75 4.32 23.53
N GLY A 456 -4.73 3.85 24.75
CA GLY A 456 -3.91 2.74 25.17
C GLY A 456 -4.27 1.52 24.32
N ALA A 457 -3.26 0.77 23.88
CA ALA A 457 -3.40 -0.47 23.13
C ALA A 457 -4.29 -1.46 23.92
N GLY A 458 -5.60 -1.38 23.71
CA GLY A 458 -6.56 -2.38 24.15
C GLY A 458 -6.48 -3.56 23.19
N LEU A 459 -5.94 -4.67 23.67
CA LEU A 459 -5.97 -5.97 23.02
C LEU A 459 -7.42 -6.30 22.66
N TRP A 460 -7.73 -6.27 21.38
CA TRP A 460 -9.00 -6.78 20.85
C TRP A 460 -8.91 -8.30 20.87
N ASN A 461 -9.61 -8.92 21.83
CA ASN A 461 -9.78 -10.37 21.90
C ASN A 461 -11.09 -10.71 21.16
N PRO A 462 -11.08 -11.54 20.10
CA PRO A 462 -12.33 -11.96 19.48
C PRO A 462 -13.11 -12.84 20.46
N ILE A 463 -14.33 -12.45 20.77
CA ILE A 463 -15.28 -13.23 21.55
C ILE A 463 -15.54 -14.53 20.78
N ARG A 464 -15.15 -15.65 21.39
CA ARG A 464 -15.53 -16.99 20.94
C ARG A 464 -17.05 -17.09 20.99
N SER A 465 -17.65 -17.42 19.87
CA SER A 465 -19.07 -17.82 19.80
C SER A 465 -19.30 -18.99 20.73
N ALA A 466 -20.09 -18.80 21.78
CA ALA A 466 -20.66 -19.87 22.55
C ALA A 466 -21.83 -20.47 21.76
N THR A 467 -21.75 -21.76 21.52
CA THR A 467 -22.80 -22.65 21.02
C THR A 467 -24.06 -22.57 21.89
N HIS A 468 -25.19 -22.38 21.25
CA HIS A 468 -26.43 -23.14 21.50
C HIS A 468 -27.19 -23.27 20.21
#